data_54006e8aa44d659cf17f73b89d3007e0
#
_entry.id   54006e8aa44d659cf17f73b89d3007e0
#
_cell.length_a   1.000
_cell.length_b   1.000
_cell.length_c   1.000
_cell.angle_alpha   90.00
_cell.angle_beta   90.00
_cell.angle_gamma   90.00
#
_symmetry.space_group_name_H-M   'P 1'
#
loop_
_entity.id
_entity.type
_entity.pdbx_description
1 polymer ?
#
loop_
_entity_poly.entity_id
_entity_poly.type
_entity_poly.pdbx_seq_one_letter_code
_entity_poly.pdbx_strand_id
1 'polypeptide(L)'
;TGKKPYWLYPHSRGWRRTPMVCKGDRPNGPFTPVNLTADGTQCLPGSLIDFDPSVFIENITDNKDKDYDKGYRAYVFYGFQHSTACELDQNTMYSKREGTELIDPFIPASSADGRLLDKAGSEYKALYQGQNPLDFNFFEASSIRQVGNKYVMVFSGYSGKEYGLGNTNSALRYAY
;
A
#
# COMPACT_ATOMS: atom_id res chain seq x y z
N THR A 1 -6.55 2.78 -30.19
CA THR A 1 -7.01 2.98 -28.79
C THR A 1 -7.07 1.63 -28.09
N GLY A 2 -5.95 1.23 -27.47
CA GLY A 2 -5.83 -0.03 -26.76
C GLY A 2 -6.74 -0.03 -25.51
N LYS A 3 -7.49 -1.12 -25.28
CA LYS A 3 -8.22 -1.32 -24.03
C LYS A 3 -7.24 -1.31 -22.88
N LYS A 4 -7.49 -0.47 -21.86
CA LYS A 4 -6.72 -0.51 -20.61
C LYS A 4 -7.03 -1.83 -19.90
N PRO A 5 -6.01 -2.55 -19.40
CA PRO A 5 -6.23 -3.78 -18.66
C PRO A 5 -6.83 -3.49 -17.27
N TYR A 6 -7.48 -4.49 -16.72
CA TYR A 6 -7.90 -4.52 -15.32
C TYR A 6 -6.86 -5.27 -14.50
N TRP A 7 -6.61 -4.78 -13.31
CA TRP A 7 -5.64 -5.36 -12.38
C TRP A 7 -6.36 -5.82 -11.11
N LEU A 8 -5.99 -7.00 -10.65
CA LEU A 8 -6.50 -7.58 -9.42
C LEU A 8 -5.31 -7.94 -8.52
N TYR A 9 -5.39 -7.51 -7.28
CA TYR A 9 -4.40 -7.78 -6.23
C TYR A 9 -5.05 -8.65 -5.16
N PRO A 10 -5.14 -9.97 -5.37
CA PRO A 10 -5.81 -10.84 -4.42
C PRO A 10 -4.94 -11.06 -3.19
N HIS A 11 -5.58 -11.11 -2.05
CA HIS A 11 -4.96 -11.60 -0.84
C HIS A 11 -4.97 -13.14 -0.85
N SER A 12 -3.81 -13.78 -0.76
CA SER A 12 -3.73 -15.22 -0.69
C SER A 12 -3.90 -15.72 0.75
N ARG A 13 -4.72 -16.76 0.94
CA ARG A 13 -4.98 -17.37 2.24
C ARG A 13 -3.94 -18.43 2.58
N GLY A 14 -3.44 -18.44 3.83
CA GLY A 14 -2.62 -19.52 4.39
C GLY A 14 -1.17 -19.13 4.71
N TRP A 15 -0.42 -20.08 5.23
CA TRP A 15 0.95 -19.88 5.73
C TRP A 15 2.00 -19.61 4.64
N ARG A 16 1.73 -20.10 3.42
CA ARG A 16 2.58 -19.83 2.26
C ARG A 16 1.83 -18.90 1.32
N ARG A 17 1.85 -17.64 1.67
CA ARG A 17 1.24 -16.59 0.86
C ARG A 17 2.18 -16.25 -0.29
N THR A 18 1.75 -16.50 -1.50
CA THR A 18 2.42 -15.97 -2.68
C THR A 18 1.64 -14.74 -3.11
N PRO A 19 2.17 -13.53 -2.90
CA PRO A 19 1.49 -12.30 -3.29
C PRO A 19 1.31 -12.30 -4.81
N MET A 20 0.07 -12.25 -5.26
CA MET A 20 -0.25 -12.29 -6.68
C MET A 20 -0.66 -10.91 -7.18
N VAL A 21 -0.24 -10.62 -8.42
CA VAL A 21 -0.81 -9.56 -9.22
C VAL A 21 -1.36 -10.21 -10.49
N CYS A 22 -2.63 -9.95 -10.76
CA CYS A 22 -3.32 -10.57 -11.88
C CYS A 22 -3.81 -9.51 -12.86
N LYS A 23 -3.82 -9.86 -14.14
CA LYS A 23 -4.25 -9.00 -15.24
C LYS A 23 -5.42 -9.64 -15.99
N GLY A 24 -6.40 -8.83 -16.37
CA GLY A 24 -7.54 -9.24 -17.18
C GLY A 24 -7.98 -8.16 -18.14
N ASP A 25 -8.73 -8.56 -19.16
CA ASP A 25 -9.23 -7.64 -20.19
C ASP A 25 -10.63 -7.08 -19.85
N ARG A 26 -11.24 -7.58 -18.79
CA ARG A 26 -12.58 -7.20 -18.31
C ARG A 26 -12.62 -7.12 -16.80
N PRO A 27 -13.52 -6.29 -16.21
CA PRO A 27 -13.61 -6.13 -14.76
C PRO A 27 -14.04 -7.42 -14.03
N ASN A 28 -14.71 -8.32 -14.71
CA ASN A 28 -15.16 -9.63 -14.19
C ASN A 28 -14.25 -10.80 -14.61
N GLY A 29 -13.04 -10.51 -15.15
CA GLY A 29 -12.04 -11.49 -15.56
C GLY A 29 -12.36 -12.20 -16.89
N PRO A 30 -11.72 -13.33 -17.18
CA PRO A 30 -10.76 -13.98 -16.28
C PRO A 30 -9.50 -13.15 -16.02
N PHE A 31 -8.89 -13.40 -14.86
CA PHE A 31 -7.64 -12.79 -14.44
C PHE A 31 -6.52 -13.83 -14.41
N THR A 32 -5.36 -13.47 -14.97
CA THR A 32 -4.19 -14.34 -15.03
C THR A 32 -3.06 -13.73 -14.20
N PRO A 33 -2.39 -14.48 -13.32
CA PRO A 33 -1.21 -14.01 -12.61
C PRO A 33 -0.10 -13.59 -13.57
N VAL A 34 0.55 -12.46 -13.28
CA VAL A 34 1.61 -11.90 -14.13
C VAL A 34 2.95 -11.77 -13.41
N ASN A 35 2.98 -11.96 -12.10
CA ASN A 35 4.17 -11.79 -11.27
C ASN A 35 4.68 -13.10 -10.68
N LEU A 36 4.24 -14.24 -11.18
CA LEU A 36 4.65 -15.56 -10.71
C LEU A 36 5.53 -16.29 -11.71
N THR A 37 6.36 -17.18 -11.20
CA THR A 37 7.07 -18.19 -11.99
C THR A 37 6.08 -19.10 -12.72
N ALA A 38 6.53 -19.77 -13.78
CA ALA A 38 5.68 -20.62 -14.61
C ALA A 38 4.97 -21.75 -13.84
N ASP A 39 5.57 -22.22 -12.76
CA ASP A 39 5.00 -23.22 -11.85
C ASP A 39 4.07 -22.60 -10.77
N GLY A 40 3.98 -21.27 -10.73
CA GLY A 40 3.14 -20.55 -9.78
C GLY A 40 3.63 -20.57 -8.33
N THR A 41 4.85 -21.02 -8.07
CA THR A 41 5.33 -21.26 -6.70
C THR A 41 6.08 -20.07 -6.11
N GLN A 42 6.62 -19.19 -6.94
CA GLN A 42 7.43 -18.04 -6.51
C GLN A 42 7.05 -16.77 -7.26
N CYS A 43 7.33 -15.62 -6.64
CA CYS A 43 7.23 -14.35 -7.33
C CYS A 43 8.43 -14.13 -8.25
N LEU A 44 8.17 -13.46 -9.37
CA LEU A 44 9.24 -13.00 -10.26
C LEU A 44 10.14 -11.97 -9.57
N PRO A 45 11.42 -11.87 -9.95
CA PRO A 45 12.33 -10.85 -9.44
C PRO A 45 11.73 -9.45 -9.58
N GLY A 46 11.91 -8.64 -8.54
CA GLY A 46 11.37 -7.29 -8.49
C GLY A 46 9.90 -7.19 -8.06
N SER A 47 9.19 -8.31 -7.90
CA SER A 47 7.87 -8.31 -7.29
C SER A 47 7.98 -7.94 -5.81
N LEU A 48 7.33 -6.85 -5.40
CA LEU A 48 7.40 -6.32 -4.04
C LEU A 48 6.04 -6.23 -3.34
N ILE A 49 4.96 -6.54 -4.05
CA ILE A 49 3.62 -6.57 -3.48
C ILE A 49 3.54 -7.68 -2.43
N ASP A 50 3.03 -7.36 -1.25
CA ASP A 50 2.88 -8.32 -0.17
C ASP A 50 1.44 -8.26 0.41
N PHE A 51 1.29 -8.18 1.69
CA PHE A 51 0.05 -8.36 2.42
C PHE A 51 -0.94 -7.20 2.22
N ASP A 52 -2.22 -7.52 1.97
CA ASP A 52 -3.35 -6.58 1.84
C ASP A 52 -3.06 -5.35 0.96
N PRO A 53 -2.63 -5.56 -0.29
CA PRO A 53 -2.28 -4.44 -1.14
C PRO A 53 -3.50 -3.65 -1.59
N SER A 54 -3.37 -2.34 -1.63
CA SER A 54 -4.29 -1.45 -2.35
C SER A 54 -3.54 -0.60 -3.35
N VAL A 55 -4.16 -0.34 -4.49
CA VAL A 55 -3.58 0.48 -5.55
C VAL A 55 -4.42 1.73 -5.75
N PHE A 56 -3.73 2.85 -5.80
CA PHE A 56 -4.29 4.15 -6.15
C PHE A 56 -3.76 4.59 -7.51
N ILE A 57 -4.67 5.00 -8.39
CA ILE A 57 -4.33 5.55 -9.71
C ILE A 57 -4.54 7.05 -9.67
N GLU A 58 -3.46 7.78 -9.87
CA GLU A 58 -3.46 9.23 -10.04
C GLU A 58 -3.41 9.56 -11.53
N ASN A 59 -4.46 10.19 -12.05
CA ASN A 59 -4.46 10.65 -13.42
C ASN A 59 -3.63 11.93 -13.56
N ILE A 60 -2.74 11.97 -14.55
CA ILE A 60 -1.92 13.12 -14.83
C ILE A 60 -2.67 14.01 -15.81
N THR A 61 -3.09 15.19 -15.34
CA THR A 61 -3.85 16.15 -16.13
C THR A 61 -3.06 17.40 -16.51
N ASP A 62 -1.95 17.67 -15.84
CA ASP A 62 -1.06 18.80 -16.15
C ASP A 62 -0.14 18.41 -17.33
N ASN A 63 -0.26 19.12 -18.43
CA ASN A 63 0.56 18.89 -19.62
C ASN A 63 2.03 19.32 -19.46
N LYS A 64 2.38 19.97 -18.37
CA LYS A 64 3.76 20.29 -17.98
C LYS A 64 4.41 19.20 -17.13
N ASP A 65 3.62 18.22 -16.68
CA ASP A 65 4.16 17.11 -15.92
C ASP A 65 5.05 16.25 -16.83
N LYS A 66 6.24 15.91 -16.32
CA LYS A 66 7.23 15.08 -17.04
C LYS A 66 6.69 13.72 -17.48
N ASP A 67 5.64 13.24 -16.83
CA ASP A 67 5.00 11.95 -17.08
C ASP A 67 3.62 12.10 -17.78
N TYR A 68 3.30 13.28 -18.33
CA TYR A 68 2.01 13.55 -18.95
C TYR A 68 1.64 12.51 -20.03
N ASP A 69 2.61 12.10 -20.85
CA ASP A 69 2.40 11.11 -21.92
C ASP A 69 2.06 9.72 -21.39
N LYS A 70 2.36 9.43 -20.14
CA LYS A 70 1.97 8.17 -19.48
C LYS A 70 0.50 8.16 -19.06
N GLY A 71 -0.08 9.34 -18.87
CA GLY A 71 -1.47 9.56 -18.54
C GLY A 71 -1.86 9.29 -17.08
N TYR A 72 -1.08 8.51 -16.34
CA TYR A 72 -1.34 8.22 -14.91
C TYR A 72 -0.07 7.79 -14.18
N ARG A 73 -0.13 7.80 -12.86
CA ARG A 73 0.78 7.10 -11.94
C ARG A 73 0.00 6.07 -11.15
N ALA A 74 0.63 4.97 -10.80
CA ALA A 74 0.06 3.94 -9.94
C ALA A 74 0.88 3.84 -8.67
N TYR A 75 0.23 3.93 -7.53
CA TYR A 75 0.85 3.79 -6.21
C TYR A 75 0.28 2.59 -5.50
N VAL A 76 1.13 1.79 -4.87
CA VAL A 76 0.71 0.66 -4.05
C VAL A 76 1.00 0.92 -2.59
N PHE A 77 0.08 0.50 -1.75
CA PHE A 77 0.17 0.54 -0.29
C PHE A 77 -0.14 -0.87 0.22
N TYR A 78 0.73 -1.42 1.04
CA TYR A 78 0.60 -2.79 1.53
C TYR A 78 1.29 -2.99 2.87
N GLY A 79 1.04 -4.13 3.51
CA GLY A 79 1.76 -4.58 4.70
C GLY A 79 0.87 -5.10 5.81
N PHE A 80 1.49 -5.88 6.69
CA PHE A 80 0.92 -6.41 7.91
C PHE A 80 1.75 -5.95 9.10
N GLN A 81 1.14 -5.20 10.01
CA GLN A 81 1.81 -4.59 11.18
C GLN A 81 2.99 -3.66 10.82
N HIS A 82 3.19 -3.42 9.56
CA HIS A 82 4.22 -2.58 8.98
C HIS A 82 3.74 -2.12 7.60
N SER A 83 3.75 -0.83 7.35
CA SER A 83 3.19 -0.27 6.13
C SER A 83 4.29 0.11 5.14
N THR A 84 4.10 -0.24 3.89
CA THR A 84 5.02 0.10 2.80
C THR A 84 4.25 0.75 1.66
N ALA A 85 4.87 1.69 0.98
CA ALA A 85 4.32 2.35 -0.19
C ALA A 85 5.37 2.61 -1.26
N CYS A 86 4.99 2.54 -2.52
CA CYS A 86 5.81 3.01 -3.63
C CYS A 86 4.99 3.32 -4.87
N GLU A 87 5.61 4.00 -5.83
CA GLU A 87 5.09 4.10 -7.18
C GLU A 87 5.41 2.82 -7.96
N LEU A 88 4.41 2.26 -8.62
CA LEU A 88 4.55 1.06 -9.45
C LEU A 88 5.04 1.40 -10.86
N ASP A 89 5.84 0.50 -11.41
CA ASP A 89 6.11 0.47 -12.85
C ASP A 89 4.83 0.05 -13.59
N GLN A 90 4.34 0.93 -14.47
CA GLN A 90 3.10 0.71 -15.23
C GLN A 90 3.16 -0.49 -16.18
N ASN A 91 4.35 -0.94 -16.58
CA ASN A 91 4.52 -2.09 -17.45
C ASN A 91 4.28 -3.41 -16.72
N THR A 92 4.68 -3.47 -15.46
CA THR A 92 4.61 -4.68 -14.64
C THR A 92 3.45 -4.65 -13.66
N MET A 93 3.18 -3.48 -13.07
CA MET A 93 2.21 -3.27 -11.99
C MET A 93 2.48 -4.09 -10.72
N TYR A 94 3.65 -4.70 -10.60
CA TYR A 94 4.07 -5.46 -9.41
C TYR A 94 5.47 -5.07 -8.92
N SER A 95 6.23 -4.31 -9.70
CA SER A 95 7.55 -3.81 -9.33
C SER A 95 7.54 -2.31 -9.10
N LYS A 96 8.49 -1.84 -8.32
CA LYS A 96 8.69 -0.41 -8.09
C LYS A 96 9.17 0.27 -9.38
N ARG A 97 8.64 1.45 -9.68
CA ARG A 97 9.12 2.29 -10.76
C ARG A 97 10.59 2.68 -10.51
N GLU A 98 11.42 2.56 -11.51
CA GLU A 98 12.82 3.00 -11.45
C GLU A 98 12.91 4.51 -11.16
N GLY A 99 13.88 4.90 -10.34
CA GLY A 99 14.09 6.30 -9.95
C GLY A 99 13.10 6.85 -8.93
N THR A 100 12.18 6.02 -8.40
CA THR A 100 11.28 6.39 -7.30
C THR A 100 11.68 5.73 -5.99
N GLU A 101 11.16 6.23 -4.88
CA GLU A 101 11.46 5.71 -3.55
C GLU A 101 10.54 4.55 -3.17
N LEU A 102 11.07 3.65 -2.35
CA LEU A 102 10.29 2.74 -1.52
C LEU A 102 10.19 3.39 -0.13
N ILE A 103 8.98 3.73 0.27
CA ILE A 103 8.71 4.37 1.57
C ILE A 103 8.37 3.27 2.56
N ASP A 104 9.26 3.04 3.51
CA ASP A 104 9.17 1.94 4.47
C ASP A 104 9.74 2.36 5.83
N PRO A 105 8.91 2.56 6.87
CA PRO A 105 7.46 2.50 6.86
C PRO A 105 6.80 3.73 6.21
N PHE A 106 5.66 3.54 5.55
CA PHE A 106 4.85 4.65 5.04
C PHE A 106 4.08 5.34 6.16
N ILE A 107 3.44 4.58 7.04
CA ILE A 107 2.88 5.08 8.29
C ILE A 107 3.94 4.88 9.37
N PRO A 108 4.41 5.94 10.05
CA PRO A 108 5.58 5.91 10.93
C PRO A 108 5.45 4.98 12.15
N ALA A 109 4.25 4.56 12.50
CA ALA A 109 4.02 3.64 13.60
C ALA A 109 3.21 2.44 13.16
N SER A 110 3.58 1.27 13.65
CA SER A 110 2.84 0.04 13.47
C SER A 110 2.70 -0.70 14.79
N SER A 111 1.78 -1.67 14.84
CA SER A 111 1.62 -2.51 16.02
C SER A 111 2.86 -3.36 16.32
N ALA A 112 3.61 -3.75 15.30
CA ALA A 112 4.89 -4.44 15.45
C ALA A 112 6.00 -3.50 15.89
N ASP A 113 5.93 -2.25 15.45
CA ASP A 113 6.93 -1.21 15.65
C ASP A 113 6.59 -0.25 16.79
N GLY A 114 5.61 -0.57 17.61
CA GLY A 114 5.36 0.18 18.86
C GLY A 114 6.63 0.41 19.70
N ARG A 115 7.60 -0.47 19.49
CA ARG A 115 8.98 -0.32 19.98
C ARG A 115 9.80 0.71 19.20
N LEU A 116 9.46 1.04 17.97
CA LEU A 116 10.13 2.10 17.21
C LEU A 116 9.74 3.47 17.75
N LEU A 117 8.56 3.63 18.30
CA LEU A 117 8.15 4.86 18.97
C LEU A 117 8.99 5.14 20.21
N ASP A 118 9.39 4.09 20.93
CA ASP A 118 10.28 4.20 22.07
C ASP A 118 11.77 4.34 21.64
N LYS A 119 12.11 3.79 20.48
CA LYS A 119 13.48 3.78 19.92
C LYS A 119 13.69 4.77 18.81
N ALA A 120 12.62 5.26 18.20
CA ALA A 120 12.70 6.24 17.14
C ALA A 120 13.38 7.48 17.67
N GLY A 121 14.52 7.77 17.11
CA GLY A 121 15.25 8.99 17.38
C GLY A 121 14.39 10.23 17.14
N SER A 122 14.96 11.38 17.36
CA SER A 122 14.32 12.70 17.23
C SER A 122 13.56 12.91 15.91
N GLU A 123 13.92 12.19 14.86
CA GLU A 123 13.30 12.23 13.52
C GLU A 123 11.82 11.83 13.55
N TYR A 124 11.48 10.70 14.17
CA TYR A 124 10.09 10.26 14.26
C TYR A 124 9.28 11.08 15.25
N LYS A 125 9.91 11.53 16.34
CA LYS A 125 9.26 12.43 17.30
C LYS A 125 8.87 13.78 16.67
N ALA A 126 9.67 14.25 15.72
CA ALA A 126 9.37 15.48 14.98
C ALA A 126 8.15 15.31 14.05
N LEU A 127 7.91 14.12 13.49
CA LEU A 127 6.76 13.85 12.64
C LEU A 127 5.43 13.88 13.40
N TYR A 128 5.43 13.55 14.70
CA TYR A 128 4.20 13.51 15.49
C TYR A 128 3.74 14.89 15.98
N GLN A 129 4.62 15.89 16.00
CA GLN A 129 4.30 17.28 16.38
C GLN A 129 3.35 17.41 17.58
N GLY A 130 3.56 16.59 18.61
CA GLY A 130 2.72 16.56 19.80
C GLY A 130 1.43 15.69 19.70
N GLN A 131 1.21 15.01 18.58
CA GLN A 131 0.13 14.02 18.46
C GLN A 131 0.52 12.72 19.20
N ASN A 132 -0.50 11.96 19.61
CA ASN A 132 -0.25 10.67 20.24
C ASN A 132 0.27 9.68 19.17
N PRO A 133 1.47 9.10 19.34
CA PRO A 133 2.00 8.11 18.40
C PRO A 133 1.09 6.90 18.18
N LEU A 134 0.26 6.52 19.15
CA LEU A 134 -0.71 5.44 19.03
C LEU A 134 -1.79 5.71 18.00
N ASP A 135 -2.02 6.98 17.64
CA ASP A 135 -2.96 7.36 16.59
C ASP A 135 -2.51 6.89 15.20
N PHE A 136 -1.22 6.62 15.03
CA PHE A 136 -0.63 6.11 13.78
C PHE A 136 -0.40 4.60 13.79
N ASN A 137 -0.96 3.88 14.74
CA ASN A 137 -0.70 2.45 14.92
C ASN A 137 -1.33 1.63 13.78
N PHE A 138 -0.56 1.43 12.71
CA PHE A 138 -0.97 0.66 11.54
C PHE A 138 -1.03 -0.84 11.85
N PHE A 139 -2.11 -1.49 11.42
CA PHE A 139 -2.23 -2.93 11.45
C PHE A 139 -2.24 -3.53 10.05
N GLU A 140 -3.22 -3.17 9.20
CA GLU A 140 -3.36 -3.71 7.83
C GLU A 140 -4.39 -2.93 7.01
N ALA A 141 -4.73 -3.44 5.83
CA ALA A 141 -5.88 -3.06 5.00
C ALA A 141 -5.92 -1.58 4.63
N SER A 142 -4.79 -1.05 4.17
CA SER A 142 -4.72 0.33 3.71
C SER A 142 -5.51 0.56 2.41
N SER A 143 -6.15 1.71 2.32
CA SER A 143 -6.82 2.18 1.11
C SER A 143 -6.74 3.69 1.03
N ILE A 144 -6.26 4.23 -0.09
CA ILE A 144 -6.14 5.66 -0.30
C ILE A 144 -7.15 6.14 -1.35
N ARG A 145 -7.67 7.34 -1.16
CA ARG A 145 -8.58 8.02 -2.10
C ARG A 145 -8.30 9.51 -2.11
N GLN A 146 -8.52 10.13 -3.25
CA GLN A 146 -8.54 11.57 -3.33
C GLN A 146 -9.94 12.08 -2.98
N VAL A 147 -10.02 13.01 -2.04
CA VAL A 147 -11.25 13.68 -1.60
C VAL A 147 -11.03 15.19 -1.67
N GLY A 148 -11.60 15.80 -2.70
CA GLY A 148 -11.29 17.19 -3.03
C GLY A 148 -9.82 17.38 -3.41
N ASN A 149 -9.12 18.23 -2.68
CA ASN A 149 -7.70 18.51 -2.89
C ASN A 149 -6.78 17.76 -1.90
N LYS A 150 -7.30 16.77 -1.17
CA LYS A 150 -6.55 15.98 -0.19
C LYS A 150 -6.53 14.51 -0.59
N TYR A 151 -5.49 13.82 -0.18
CA TYR A 151 -5.43 12.37 -0.19
C TYR A 151 -5.81 11.87 1.21
N VAL A 152 -6.77 10.99 1.26
CA VAL A 152 -7.23 10.39 2.52
C VAL A 152 -6.89 8.91 2.49
N MET A 153 -6.10 8.47 3.45
CA MET A 153 -5.79 7.07 3.66
C MET A 153 -6.64 6.52 4.80
N VAL A 154 -7.27 5.40 4.54
CA VAL A 154 -8.02 4.63 5.54
C VAL A 154 -7.30 3.31 5.76
N PHE A 155 -7.15 2.89 7.00
CA PHE A 155 -6.46 1.65 7.35
C PHE A 155 -7.01 1.06 8.66
N SER A 156 -6.79 -0.24 8.86
CA SER A 156 -7.04 -0.88 10.15
C SER A 156 -5.90 -0.54 11.10
N GLY A 157 -6.25 0.00 12.26
CA GLY A 157 -5.33 0.29 13.33
C GLY A 157 -5.54 -0.63 14.53
N TYR A 158 -4.50 -0.81 15.31
CA TYR A 158 -4.61 -1.50 16.59
C TYR A 158 -5.36 -0.60 17.57
N SER A 159 -6.48 -1.06 18.11
CA SER A 159 -7.13 -0.39 19.22
C SER A 159 -6.53 -0.89 20.50
N GLY A 160 -5.78 -0.03 21.18
CA GLY A 160 -5.30 -0.33 22.53
C GLY A 160 -6.39 -0.17 23.59
N LYS A 161 -6.02 -0.44 24.82
CA LYS A 161 -6.90 -0.27 26.00
C LYS A 161 -7.40 1.16 26.18
N GLU A 162 -6.71 2.12 25.60
CA GLU A 162 -7.00 3.57 25.67
C GLU A 162 -8.38 3.94 25.11
N TYR A 163 -8.92 3.12 24.21
CA TYR A 163 -10.27 3.33 23.65
C TYR A 163 -11.35 2.45 24.29
N GLY A 164 -10.99 1.71 25.35
CA GLY A 164 -11.93 0.83 26.06
C GLY A 164 -12.39 -0.41 25.31
N LEU A 165 -11.77 -0.70 24.16
CA LEU A 165 -12.17 -1.79 23.25
C LEU A 165 -11.32 -3.06 23.42
N GLY A 166 -10.37 -3.06 24.34
CA GLY A 166 -9.41 -4.15 24.53
C GLY A 166 -8.37 -4.20 23.39
N ASN A 167 -7.52 -5.23 23.42
CA ASN A 167 -6.49 -5.43 22.40
C ASN A 167 -7.12 -6.06 21.15
N THR A 168 -7.76 -5.26 20.31
CA THR A 168 -8.30 -5.71 19.04
C THR A 168 -7.74 -4.85 17.91
N ASN A 169 -7.63 -5.42 16.71
CA ASN A 169 -7.22 -4.73 15.49
C ASN A 169 -8.40 -4.05 14.77
N SER A 170 -9.48 -3.79 15.46
CA SER A 170 -10.76 -3.41 14.86
C SER A 170 -10.98 -1.90 14.70
N ALA A 171 -10.01 -1.08 15.07
CA ALA A 171 -10.15 0.36 14.89
C ALA A 171 -9.91 0.77 13.44
N LEU A 172 -10.92 1.35 12.79
CA LEU A 172 -10.75 2.02 11.52
C LEU A 172 -10.13 3.41 11.75
N ARG A 173 -9.03 3.69 11.09
CA ARG A 173 -8.28 4.95 11.20
C ARG A 173 -8.18 5.64 9.85
N TYR A 174 -7.94 6.94 9.87
CA TYR A 174 -7.66 7.71 8.66
C TYR A 174 -6.58 8.75 8.90
N ALA A 175 -5.87 9.10 7.82
CA ALA A 175 -4.89 10.18 7.78
C ALA A 175 -5.06 11.00 6.48
N TYR A 176 -4.63 12.27 6.50
CA TYR A 176 -4.66 13.17 5.32
C TYR A 176 -3.53 14.21 5.39
#